data_490b8ab26fa2102d08283242a96b719e
#
_entry.id   490b8ab26fa2102d08283242a96b719e
#
_cell.length_a   1.000
_cell.length_b   1.000
_cell.length_c   1.000
_cell.angle_alpha   90.00
_cell.angle_beta   90.00
_cell.angle_gamma   90.00
#
_symmetry.space_group_name_H-M   'P 1'
#
loop_
_entity.id
_entity.type
_entity.pdbx_description
1 polymer ?
#
loop_
_entity_poly.entity_id
_entity_poly.type
_entity_poly.pdbx_seq_one_letter_code
_entity_poly.pdbx_strand_id
1 'polypeptide(L)'
;MARALCLIVIPISIYMFFFYVHFKVLNQTGSGASFMSPEFETTFDNFTIPAAQLQVGYGSEITIRHVNSNGGFLHSHNSNYKTGSKQQQITCYSHRDSNNVWIVEKVGNETLKNFEPLKSGDTIRLMHKSTKRRLHSHDNEKFK
;
A
#
# COMPACT_ATOMS: atom_id res chain seq x y z
N MET A 1 7.55 11.42 -51.62
CA MET A 1 8.42 10.62 -50.73
C MET A 1 9.21 11.49 -49.76
N ALA A 2 9.95 12.54 -50.18
CA ALA A 2 10.78 13.35 -49.30
C ALA A 2 10.00 13.98 -48.11
N ARG A 3 8.76 14.49 -48.32
CA ARG A 3 7.94 15.05 -47.24
C ARG A 3 7.58 14.05 -46.16
N ALA A 4 7.23 12.81 -46.53
CA ALA A 4 6.92 11.77 -45.59
C ALA A 4 8.18 11.36 -44.76
N LEU A 5 9.32 11.28 -45.43
CA LEU A 5 10.60 11.02 -44.79
C LEU A 5 10.94 12.11 -43.73
N CYS A 6 10.89 13.36 -44.11
CA CYS A 6 11.29 14.48 -43.25
C CYS A 6 10.28 14.79 -42.15
N LEU A 7 8.96 14.65 -42.40
CA LEU A 7 7.93 15.08 -41.48
C LEU A 7 7.36 13.94 -40.58
N ILE A 8 7.59 12.71 -40.94
CA ILE A 8 7.07 11.54 -40.20
C ILE A 8 8.20 10.64 -39.73
N VAL A 9 8.97 10.09 -40.68
CA VAL A 9 9.96 9.04 -40.33
C VAL A 9 11.07 9.58 -39.45
N ILE A 10 11.67 10.70 -39.82
CA ILE A 10 12.78 11.31 -39.04
C ILE A 10 12.32 11.74 -37.63
N PRO A 11 11.22 12.47 -37.44
CA PRO A 11 10.77 12.86 -36.10
C PRO A 11 10.42 11.67 -35.22
N ILE A 12 9.76 10.64 -35.76
CA ILE A 12 9.44 9.44 -35.01
C ILE A 12 10.73 8.71 -34.62
N SER A 13 11.69 8.56 -35.53
CA SER A 13 12.96 7.89 -35.26
C SER A 13 13.76 8.59 -34.16
N ILE A 14 13.81 9.93 -34.20
CA ILE A 14 14.47 10.75 -33.17
C ILE A 14 13.76 10.56 -31.84
N TYR A 15 12.43 10.63 -31.82
CA TYR A 15 11.62 10.43 -30.63
C TYR A 15 11.88 9.05 -30.00
N MET A 16 11.81 7.98 -30.78
CA MET A 16 12.06 6.62 -30.30
C MET A 16 13.50 6.43 -29.83
N PHE A 17 14.47 7.07 -30.50
CA PHE A 17 15.87 7.05 -30.05
C PHE A 17 16.03 7.69 -28.67
N PHE A 18 15.43 8.85 -28.42
CA PHE A 18 15.49 9.49 -27.11
C PHE A 18 14.78 8.69 -26.03
N PHE A 19 13.68 8.03 -26.34
CA PHE A 19 13.03 7.08 -25.42
C PHE A 19 13.96 5.91 -25.07
N TYR A 20 14.61 5.33 -26.08
CA TYR A 20 15.58 4.25 -25.85
C TYR A 20 16.71 4.71 -24.91
N VAL A 21 17.28 5.87 -25.15
CA VAL A 21 18.32 6.46 -24.29
C VAL A 21 17.78 6.70 -22.89
N HIS A 22 16.56 7.26 -22.77
CA HIS A 22 15.92 7.52 -21.49
C HIS A 22 15.81 6.24 -20.65
N PHE A 23 15.28 5.15 -21.19
CA PHE A 23 15.15 3.89 -20.47
C PHE A 23 16.49 3.20 -20.17
N LYS A 24 17.51 3.49 -20.96
CA LYS A 24 18.87 2.97 -20.68
C LYS A 24 19.58 3.72 -19.56
N VAL A 25 19.31 4.99 -19.41
CA VAL A 25 19.94 5.86 -18.40
C VAL A 25 19.15 5.85 -17.09
N LEU A 26 17.81 5.86 -17.17
CA LEU A 26 16.92 5.90 -16.00
C LEU A 26 16.32 4.52 -15.72
N ASN A 27 17.19 3.58 -15.40
CA ASN A 27 16.83 2.19 -15.11
C ASN A 27 16.86 1.85 -13.60
N GLN A 28 17.02 2.87 -12.74
CA GLN A 28 17.08 2.69 -11.28
C GLN A 28 15.86 3.32 -10.60
N THR A 29 15.49 2.76 -9.44
CA THR A 29 14.41 3.31 -8.62
C THR A 29 14.74 4.71 -8.13
N GLY A 30 13.78 5.63 -8.27
CA GLY A 30 13.84 6.97 -7.73
C GLY A 30 12.78 7.21 -6.64
N SER A 31 12.70 8.45 -6.14
CA SER A 31 11.74 8.85 -5.10
C SER A 31 10.27 8.67 -5.49
N GLY A 32 9.96 8.58 -6.79
CA GLY A 32 8.62 8.34 -7.32
C GLY A 32 8.26 6.87 -7.53
N ALA A 33 9.18 5.92 -7.34
CA ALA A 33 8.94 4.51 -7.62
C ALA A 33 7.79 3.92 -6.77
N SER A 34 7.65 4.36 -5.53
CA SER A 34 6.58 3.89 -4.62
C SER A 34 5.15 4.22 -5.06
N PHE A 35 4.97 5.08 -6.05
CA PHE A 35 3.66 5.37 -6.66
C PHE A 35 3.32 4.42 -7.81
N MET A 36 4.30 3.65 -8.29
CA MET A 36 4.13 2.70 -9.37
C MET A 36 3.57 1.36 -8.88
N SER A 37 3.13 0.51 -9.82
CA SER A 37 2.72 -0.84 -9.45
C SER A 37 3.93 -1.68 -9.07
N PRO A 38 3.79 -2.67 -8.18
CA PRO A 38 4.88 -3.57 -7.82
C PRO A 38 5.50 -4.29 -9.03
N GLU A 39 4.67 -4.62 -10.03
CA GLU A 39 5.13 -5.24 -11.27
C GLU A 39 6.05 -4.32 -12.06
N PHE A 40 5.75 -3.02 -12.08
CA PHE A 40 6.62 -2.03 -12.72
C PHE A 40 7.91 -1.82 -11.92
N GLU A 41 7.83 -1.78 -10.59
CA GLU A 41 9.02 -1.65 -9.72
C GLU A 41 10.02 -2.79 -9.96
N THR A 42 9.57 -4.01 -10.26
CA THR A 42 10.46 -5.16 -10.56
C THR A 42 11.24 -5.01 -11.86
N THR A 43 10.90 -4.06 -12.72
CA THR A 43 11.64 -3.81 -13.97
C THR A 43 12.89 -2.96 -13.79
N PHE A 44 13.10 -2.39 -12.61
CA PHE A 44 14.31 -1.60 -12.31
C PHE A 44 15.48 -2.48 -11.91
N ASP A 45 16.68 -2.13 -12.39
CA ASP A 45 17.90 -2.92 -12.16
C ASP A 45 18.33 -2.99 -10.69
N ASN A 46 18.03 -1.95 -9.90
CA ASN A 46 18.36 -1.89 -8.48
C ASN A 46 17.19 -2.27 -7.55
N PHE A 47 16.07 -2.75 -8.12
CA PHE A 47 14.94 -3.16 -7.31
C PHE A 47 15.18 -4.56 -6.74
N THR A 48 15.26 -4.62 -5.43
CA THR A 48 15.31 -5.90 -4.71
C THR A 48 13.94 -6.13 -4.07
N ILE A 49 13.28 -7.21 -4.45
CA ILE A 49 12.04 -7.63 -3.77
C ILE A 49 12.43 -7.96 -2.32
N PRO A 50 11.96 -7.18 -1.34
CA PRO A 50 12.20 -7.55 0.05
C PRO A 50 11.63 -8.95 0.27
N ALA A 51 12.35 -9.79 1.00
CA ALA A 51 11.88 -11.11 1.36
C ALA A 51 10.50 -10.99 2.02
N ALA A 52 9.44 -11.25 1.24
CA ALA A 52 8.09 -11.16 1.74
C ALA A 52 7.83 -12.38 2.62
N GLN A 53 7.41 -12.14 3.85
CA GLN A 53 6.95 -13.20 4.72
C GLN A 53 5.64 -13.74 4.13
N LEU A 54 5.64 -15.02 3.73
CA LEU A 54 4.48 -15.65 3.08
C LEU A 54 3.30 -15.87 4.03
N GLN A 55 3.57 -15.87 5.33
CA GLN A 55 2.55 -16.07 6.34
C GLN A 55 2.42 -14.83 7.21
N VAL A 56 1.18 -14.41 7.46
CA VAL A 56 0.89 -13.37 8.45
C VAL A 56 0.90 -14.01 9.83
N GLY A 57 1.59 -13.42 10.77
CA GLY A 57 1.60 -13.86 12.16
C GLY A 57 1.25 -12.71 13.12
N TYR A 58 1.19 -13.03 14.39
CA TYR A 58 1.06 -12.01 15.42
C TYR A 58 2.30 -11.12 15.44
N GLY A 59 2.10 -9.81 15.58
CA GLY A 59 3.14 -8.80 15.47
C GLY A 59 3.45 -8.35 14.03
N SER A 60 2.88 -9.00 13.02
CA SER A 60 3.08 -8.59 11.63
C SER A 60 2.45 -7.21 11.35
N GLU A 61 3.19 -6.41 10.60
CA GLU A 61 2.69 -5.16 10.03
C GLU A 61 2.03 -5.44 8.69
N ILE A 62 0.76 -5.11 8.57
CA ILE A 62 -0.04 -5.39 7.37
C ILE A 62 -0.75 -4.13 6.87
N THR A 63 -1.07 -4.12 5.59
CA THR A 63 -2.04 -3.20 4.99
C THR A 63 -3.24 -4.01 4.52
N ILE A 64 -4.44 -3.51 4.78
CA ILE A 64 -5.69 -4.16 4.39
C ILE A 64 -6.32 -3.36 3.27
N ARG A 65 -6.57 -4.02 2.14
CA ARG A 65 -7.12 -3.40 0.95
C ARG A 65 -8.52 -3.93 0.65
N HIS A 66 -9.46 -3.04 0.38
CA HIS A 66 -10.80 -3.41 -0.05
C HIS A 66 -10.81 -3.70 -1.55
N VAL A 67 -11.11 -4.94 -1.93
CA VAL A 67 -11.00 -5.41 -3.32
C VAL A 67 -12.02 -4.74 -4.24
N ASN A 68 -13.24 -4.50 -3.75
CA ASN A 68 -14.36 -4.02 -4.59
C ASN A 68 -14.46 -2.49 -4.72
N SER A 69 -13.70 -1.70 -3.95
CA SER A 69 -13.73 -0.23 -4.00
C SER A 69 -12.44 0.35 -4.60
N ASN A 70 -12.15 0.01 -5.86
CA ASN A 70 -10.93 0.45 -6.56
C ASN A 70 -9.64 0.29 -5.74
N GLY A 71 -9.64 -0.62 -4.77
CA GLY A 71 -8.48 -0.97 -3.98
C GLY A 71 -8.12 -0.01 -2.86
N GLY A 72 -9.07 0.69 -2.25
CA GLY A 72 -8.81 1.54 -1.09
C GLY A 72 -8.28 0.77 0.11
N PHE A 73 -7.35 1.36 0.83
CA PHE A 73 -6.74 0.81 2.03
C PHE A 73 -7.51 1.19 3.28
N LEU A 74 -7.55 0.30 4.26
CA LEU A 74 -8.00 0.61 5.61
C LEU A 74 -7.04 1.63 6.22
N HIS A 75 -7.53 2.85 6.40
CA HIS A 75 -6.72 4.02 6.76
C HIS A 75 -7.26 4.68 8.02
N SER A 76 -6.36 5.17 8.86
CA SER A 76 -6.70 5.96 10.04
C SER A 76 -5.62 6.98 10.33
N HIS A 77 -5.99 8.10 10.95
CA HIS A 77 -5.06 9.14 11.37
C HIS A 77 -5.57 9.81 12.64
N ASN A 78 -4.75 10.65 13.26
CA ASN A 78 -5.11 11.29 14.53
C ASN A 78 -6.15 12.40 14.35
N SER A 79 -7.32 12.02 13.86
CA SER A 79 -8.50 12.88 13.72
C SER A 79 -9.74 12.11 14.12
N ASN A 80 -10.68 12.75 14.76
CA ASN A 80 -11.89 12.11 15.26
C ASN A 80 -13.11 12.49 14.41
N TYR A 81 -14.13 11.64 14.42
CA TYR A 81 -15.42 11.99 13.85
C TYR A 81 -16.00 13.20 14.60
N LYS A 82 -16.54 14.16 13.85
CA LYS A 82 -17.20 15.35 14.45
C LYS A 82 -18.53 15.02 15.10
N THR A 83 -19.19 13.99 14.61
CA THR A 83 -20.51 13.52 15.06
C THR A 83 -20.46 12.04 15.41
N GLY A 84 -21.51 11.50 16.00
CA GLY A 84 -21.62 10.08 16.33
C GLY A 84 -20.70 9.68 17.48
N SER A 85 -19.88 8.65 17.27
CA SER A 85 -19.03 8.06 18.30
C SER A 85 -17.92 9.00 18.80
N LYS A 86 -17.57 10.04 18.03
CA LYS A 86 -16.44 10.96 18.28
C LYS A 86 -15.08 10.22 18.44
N GLN A 87 -15.01 8.97 18.00
CA GLN A 87 -13.78 8.17 18.01
C GLN A 87 -12.90 8.52 16.81
N GLN A 88 -11.68 7.98 16.81
CA GLN A 88 -10.74 8.15 15.70
C GLN A 88 -11.35 7.67 14.39
N GLN A 89 -11.21 8.47 13.34
CA GLN A 89 -11.76 8.17 12.02
C GLN A 89 -11.08 6.97 11.39
N ILE A 90 -11.89 6.13 10.78
CA ILE A 90 -11.46 5.05 9.89
C ILE A 90 -12.04 5.38 8.51
N THR A 91 -11.19 5.35 7.50
CA THR A 91 -11.55 5.69 6.12
C THR A 91 -11.01 4.65 5.14
N CYS A 92 -11.53 4.67 3.93
CA CYS A 92 -10.98 3.92 2.80
C CYS A 92 -10.18 4.89 1.94
N TYR A 93 -8.84 4.75 1.92
CA TYR A 93 -7.93 5.68 1.25
C TYR A 93 -7.25 5.01 0.06
N SER A 94 -7.25 5.69 -1.10
CA SER A 94 -6.79 5.09 -2.35
C SER A 94 -5.27 5.04 -2.52
N HIS A 95 -4.52 5.82 -1.75
CA HIS A 95 -3.07 5.91 -1.88
C HIS A 95 -2.35 5.14 -0.79
N ARG A 96 -1.13 4.70 -1.09
CA ARG A 96 -0.25 4.11 -0.08
C ARG A 96 0.26 5.21 0.86
N ASP A 97 0.10 4.96 2.17
CA ASP A 97 0.50 5.88 3.22
C ASP A 97 0.91 5.08 4.45
N SER A 98 1.80 5.63 5.28
CA SER A 98 2.19 5.06 6.57
C SER A 98 1.00 4.87 7.54
N ASN A 99 -0.06 5.64 7.36
CA ASN A 99 -1.31 5.53 8.13
C ASN A 99 -2.24 4.39 7.65
N ASN A 100 -1.83 3.60 6.66
CA ASN A 100 -2.50 2.37 6.24
C ASN A 100 -1.97 1.13 6.97
N VAL A 101 -0.94 1.30 7.82
CA VAL A 101 -0.24 0.17 8.45
C VAL A 101 -0.88 -0.18 9.77
N TRP A 102 -1.24 -1.46 9.88
CA TRP A 102 -1.85 -2.07 11.05
C TRP A 102 -1.00 -3.20 11.57
N ILE A 103 -0.95 -3.35 12.88
CA ILE A 103 -0.23 -4.44 13.55
C ILE A 103 -1.25 -5.46 14.01
N VAL A 104 -0.99 -6.72 13.70
CA VAL A 104 -1.83 -7.85 14.14
C VAL A 104 -1.45 -8.20 15.56
N GLU A 105 -2.39 -8.06 16.48
CA GLU A 105 -2.18 -8.39 17.90
C GLU A 105 -2.98 -9.64 18.31
N LYS A 106 -2.39 -10.43 19.19
CA LYS A 106 -3.08 -11.54 19.87
C LYS A 106 -4.03 -11.00 20.93
N VAL A 107 -5.14 -11.67 21.14
CA VAL A 107 -6.06 -11.35 22.24
C VAL A 107 -5.44 -11.85 23.54
N GLY A 108 -5.13 -10.93 24.44
CA GLY A 108 -4.38 -11.18 25.67
C GLY A 108 -3.13 -10.29 25.73
N ASN A 109 -2.45 -10.28 26.87
CA ASN A 109 -1.22 -9.49 27.07
C ASN A 109 0.04 -10.35 26.92
N GLU A 110 0.01 -11.37 26.07
CA GLU A 110 1.16 -12.25 25.88
C GLU A 110 2.25 -11.57 25.06
N THR A 111 3.44 -11.52 25.61
CA THR A 111 4.64 -11.08 24.90
C THR A 111 5.07 -12.22 23.97
N LEU A 112 4.95 -12.01 22.67
CA LEU A 112 5.40 -12.98 21.68
C LEU A 112 6.92 -13.11 21.74
N LYS A 113 7.43 -14.27 22.08
CA LYS A 113 8.87 -14.58 22.07
C LYS A 113 9.36 -15.04 20.70
N ASN A 114 8.48 -15.68 19.93
CA ASN A 114 8.77 -16.23 18.61
C ASN A 114 7.66 -15.86 17.62
N PHE A 115 7.95 -15.98 16.33
CA PHE A 115 6.95 -15.83 15.28
C PHE A 115 5.88 -16.91 15.42
N GLU A 116 4.62 -16.48 15.53
CA GLU A 116 3.45 -17.35 15.61
C GLU A 116 2.53 -17.02 14.43
N PRO A 117 2.41 -17.93 13.42
CA PRO A 117 1.55 -17.69 12.26
C PRO A 117 0.07 -17.72 12.65
N LEU A 118 -0.73 -16.87 11.98
CA LEU A 118 -2.18 -16.89 12.11
C LEU A 118 -2.78 -18.14 11.48
N LYS A 119 -3.80 -18.68 12.14
CA LYS A 119 -4.62 -19.77 11.63
C LYS A 119 -6.04 -19.30 11.38
N SER A 120 -6.71 -19.96 10.45
CA SER A 120 -8.14 -19.68 10.21
C SER A 120 -8.93 -19.95 11.48
N GLY A 121 -9.76 -18.98 11.89
CA GLY A 121 -10.54 -19.03 13.12
C GLY A 121 -9.90 -18.33 14.32
N ASP A 122 -8.64 -17.91 14.23
CA ASP A 122 -8.01 -17.15 15.31
C ASP A 122 -8.67 -15.78 15.50
N THR A 123 -8.86 -15.39 16.76
CA THR A 123 -9.33 -14.05 17.11
C THR A 123 -8.14 -13.10 17.20
N ILE A 124 -8.18 -12.04 16.43
CA ILE A 124 -7.12 -11.02 16.36
C ILE A 124 -7.62 -9.64 16.75
N ARG A 125 -6.69 -8.76 17.09
CA ARG A 125 -6.90 -7.32 17.18
C ARG A 125 -6.03 -6.62 16.15
N LEU A 126 -6.50 -5.51 15.63
CA LEU A 126 -5.73 -4.66 14.71
C LEU A 126 -5.40 -3.36 15.43
N MET A 127 -4.12 -3.12 15.64
CA MET A 127 -3.62 -1.87 16.21
C MET A 127 -3.06 -0.99 15.10
N HIS A 128 -3.54 0.24 15.01
CA HIS A 128 -3.01 1.22 14.06
C HIS A 128 -1.59 1.62 14.45
N LYS A 129 -0.62 1.42 13.55
CA LYS A 129 0.80 1.59 13.85
C LYS A 129 1.15 2.99 14.32
N SER A 130 0.63 4.03 13.64
CA SER A 130 0.98 5.42 13.91
C SER A 130 0.37 5.96 15.20
N THR A 131 -0.90 5.65 15.49
CA THR A 131 -1.62 6.20 16.66
C THR A 131 -1.71 5.25 17.85
N LYS A 132 -1.29 3.99 17.69
CA LYS A 132 -1.35 2.93 18.72
C LYS A 132 -2.77 2.63 19.22
N ARG A 133 -3.79 3.02 18.46
CA ARG A 133 -5.20 2.75 18.79
C ARG A 133 -5.66 1.47 18.09
N ARG A 134 -6.51 0.71 18.77
CA ARG A 134 -7.07 -0.53 18.25
C ARG A 134 -8.35 -0.28 17.48
N LEU A 135 -8.51 -0.99 16.37
CA LEU A 135 -9.74 -1.01 15.59
C LEU A 135 -10.87 -1.53 16.48
N HIS A 136 -11.97 -0.78 16.51
CA HIS A 136 -13.14 -1.11 17.29
C HIS A 136 -14.38 -1.05 16.42
N SER A 137 -15.28 -1.99 16.61
CA SER A 137 -16.61 -2.02 15.99
C SER A 137 -17.66 -2.29 17.05
N HIS A 138 -18.77 -1.57 16.98
CA HIS A 138 -19.93 -1.79 17.85
C HIS A 138 -21.20 -1.39 17.12
N ASP A 139 -22.31 -2.04 17.48
CA ASP A 139 -23.61 -1.66 16.98
C ASP A 139 -24.06 -0.36 17.63
N ASN A 140 -24.18 0.68 16.81
CA ASN A 140 -24.82 1.93 17.20
C ASN A 140 -26.25 1.92 16.68
N GLU A 141 -27.21 1.52 17.49
CA GLU A 141 -28.65 1.57 17.14
C GLU A 141 -29.14 2.99 16.77
N LYS A 142 -28.34 4.02 17.09
CA LYS A 142 -28.64 5.44 16.80
C LYS A 142 -28.43 5.86 15.35
N PHE A 143 -27.94 4.99 14.48
CA PHE A 143 -27.70 5.27 13.05
C PHE A 143 -28.56 4.44 12.11
N LYS A 144 -29.70 3.93 12.59
CA LYS A 144 -30.75 3.37 11.73
C LYS A 144 -31.68 4.46 11.23
#